data_1dc855ab921482d0bec3734af14198f2
#
_entry.id   1dc855ab921482d0bec3734af14198f2
#
_cell.length_a   1.000
_cell.length_b   1.000
_cell.length_c   1.000
_cell.angle_alpha   90.00
_cell.angle_beta   90.00
_cell.angle_gamma   90.00
#
_symmetry.space_group_name_H-M   'P 1'
#
loop_
_entity.id
_entity.type
_entity.pdbx_description
1 polymer ?
#
loop_
_entity_poly.entity_id
_entity_poly.type
_entity_poly.pdbx_seq_one_letter_code
_entity_poly.pdbx_strand_id
1 'polypeptide(L)'
;MRKIIIAIVALTVLLGACSDKSAFDLEVGDCFDDPSSFEEVESVPIKECADPHDNEVYANSTMSGTSWPGVAAVEEFADEACYTEFERYVGIAYEDSLLEFGWLVPTEASWAEVDDRTVTCIVYNLDLSKMTGSMQGVAF
;
A
#
# COMPACT_ATOMS: atom_id res chain seq x y z
N MET A 1 11.15 -33.79 52.71
CA MET A 1 10.37 -33.86 51.47
C MET A 1 10.58 -32.56 50.70
N ARG A 2 11.36 -32.59 49.65
CA ARG A 2 11.76 -31.41 48.85
C ARG A 2 10.79 -31.30 47.67
N LYS A 3 9.93 -30.26 47.65
CA LYS A 3 9.02 -29.99 46.55
C LYS A 3 9.76 -29.33 45.40
N ILE A 4 9.93 -30.02 44.29
CA ILE A 4 10.47 -29.47 43.04
C ILE A 4 9.31 -28.77 42.31
N ILE A 5 9.41 -27.45 42.17
CA ILE A 5 8.51 -26.66 41.37
C ILE A 5 9.10 -26.57 39.95
N ILE A 6 8.49 -27.27 39.00
CA ILE A 6 8.82 -27.19 37.59
C ILE A 6 8.11 -25.98 37.01
N ALA A 7 8.86 -24.93 36.71
CA ALA A 7 8.36 -23.77 35.97
C ALA A 7 8.30 -24.13 34.48
N ILE A 8 7.10 -24.30 33.94
CA ILE A 8 6.88 -24.45 32.50
C ILE A 8 6.94 -23.06 31.89
N VAL A 9 8.04 -22.74 31.22
CA VAL A 9 8.15 -21.54 30.36
C VAL A 9 7.41 -21.85 29.06
N ALA A 10 6.22 -21.30 28.92
CA ALA A 10 5.48 -21.35 27.66
C ALA A 10 6.16 -20.39 26.65
N LEU A 11 6.91 -20.97 25.72
CA LEU A 11 7.48 -20.26 24.59
C LEU A 11 6.34 -19.98 23.58
N THR A 12 5.74 -18.80 23.64
CA THR A 12 4.79 -18.33 22.63
C THR A 12 5.56 -17.98 21.35
N VAL A 13 5.55 -18.89 20.39
CA VAL A 13 6.01 -18.60 19.03
C VAL A 13 4.94 -17.70 18.38
N LEU A 14 5.25 -16.41 18.25
CA LEU A 14 4.50 -15.50 17.39
C LEU A 14 4.77 -15.89 15.94
N LEU A 15 3.87 -16.71 15.38
CA LEU A 15 3.79 -16.91 13.94
C LEU A 15 3.29 -15.57 13.37
N GLY A 16 4.20 -14.77 12.81
CA GLY A 16 3.85 -13.65 11.97
C GLY A 16 3.07 -14.20 10.77
N ALA A 17 1.75 -14.14 10.84
CA ALA A 17 0.91 -14.44 9.70
C ALA A 17 1.11 -13.32 8.68
N CYS A 18 1.79 -13.60 7.56
CA CYS A 18 1.62 -12.80 6.34
C CYS A 18 0.17 -12.98 5.94
N SER A 19 -0.67 -11.97 6.15
CA SER A 19 -2.05 -11.97 5.70
C SER A 19 -2.13 -11.09 4.46
N ASP A 20 -2.76 -11.60 3.39
CA ASP A 20 -3.09 -10.78 2.24
C ASP A 20 -4.25 -9.84 2.62
N LYS A 21 -4.20 -8.61 2.16
CA LYS A 21 -5.27 -7.61 2.29
C LYS A 21 -5.85 -7.34 0.91
N SER A 22 -7.18 -7.25 0.81
CA SER A 22 -7.84 -6.87 -0.42
C SER A 22 -7.35 -5.48 -0.90
N ALA A 23 -7.09 -5.35 -2.19
CA ALA A 23 -6.71 -4.08 -2.79
C ALA A 23 -7.77 -2.98 -2.56
N PHE A 24 -9.05 -3.36 -2.44
CA PHE A 24 -10.17 -2.44 -2.16
C PHE A 24 -10.19 -1.92 -0.71
N ASP A 25 -9.49 -2.60 0.21
CA ASP A 25 -9.48 -2.28 1.65
C ASP A 25 -8.20 -1.58 2.09
N LEU A 26 -7.31 -1.23 1.15
CA LEU A 26 -6.03 -0.58 1.46
C LEU A 26 -6.25 0.83 2.04
N GLU A 27 -5.54 1.11 3.12
CA GLU A 27 -5.61 2.37 3.85
C GLU A 27 -4.25 3.09 3.83
N VAL A 28 -4.28 4.40 3.98
CA VAL A 28 -3.04 5.21 4.09
C VAL A 28 -2.19 4.71 5.25
N GLY A 29 -0.93 4.42 4.98
CA GLY A 29 0.04 3.85 5.92
C GLY A 29 0.16 2.32 5.86
N ASP A 30 -0.63 1.63 5.02
CA ASP A 30 -0.41 0.21 4.76
C ASP A 30 0.89 -0.01 3.99
N CYS A 31 1.77 -0.85 4.52
CA CYS A 31 2.99 -1.31 3.86
C CYS A 31 2.78 -2.72 3.34
N PHE A 32 3.28 -3.02 2.12
CA PHE A 32 3.06 -4.32 1.50
C PHE A 32 4.16 -4.68 0.49
N ASP A 33 4.30 -5.96 0.22
CA ASP A 33 5.16 -6.45 -0.86
C ASP A 33 4.41 -6.46 -2.19
N ASP A 34 5.16 -6.48 -3.29
CA ASP A 34 4.59 -6.59 -4.64
C ASP A 34 3.64 -7.79 -4.73
N PRO A 35 2.48 -7.62 -5.40
CA PRO A 35 1.59 -8.73 -5.68
C PRO A 35 2.25 -9.73 -6.64
N SER A 36 1.75 -10.96 -6.68
CA SER A 36 2.25 -12.00 -7.59
C SER A 36 2.01 -11.70 -9.08
N SER A 37 1.10 -10.79 -9.39
CA SER A 37 0.78 -10.30 -10.74
C SER A 37 0.29 -8.86 -10.67
N PHE A 38 0.66 -8.04 -11.65
CA PHE A 38 0.19 -6.65 -11.82
C PHE A 38 -0.89 -6.51 -12.89
N GLU A 39 -1.35 -7.59 -13.52
CA GLU A 39 -2.41 -7.52 -14.54
C GLU A 39 -3.76 -7.14 -13.92
N GLU A 40 -4.06 -7.75 -12.76
CA GLU A 40 -5.24 -7.43 -11.96
C GLU A 40 -4.91 -7.71 -10.49
N VAL A 41 -4.88 -6.67 -9.66
CA VAL A 41 -4.49 -6.78 -8.25
C VAL A 41 -5.73 -6.91 -7.39
N GLU A 42 -6.05 -8.13 -6.96
CA GLU A 42 -7.16 -8.40 -6.04
C GLU A 42 -6.73 -8.24 -4.56
N SER A 43 -5.49 -8.62 -4.26
CA SER A 43 -4.94 -8.53 -2.90
C SER A 43 -3.42 -8.35 -2.91
N VAL A 44 -2.88 -7.84 -1.82
CA VAL A 44 -1.45 -7.60 -1.62
C VAL A 44 -0.96 -8.21 -0.29
N PRO A 45 0.30 -8.71 -0.24
CA PRO A 45 0.89 -9.25 0.97
C PRO A 45 1.26 -8.12 1.94
N ILE A 46 0.47 -7.91 3.00
CA ILE A 46 0.72 -6.86 4.01
C ILE A 46 1.98 -7.15 4.81
N LYS A 47 2.71 -6.08 5.11
CA LYS A 47 3.91 -6.04 5.96
C LYS A 47 3.76 -5.01 7.08
N GLU A 48 4.43 -5.26 8.19
CA GLU A 48 4.71 -4.18 9.13
C GLU A 48 5.70 -3.21 8.48
N CYS A 49 5.43 -1.91 8.49
CA CYS A 49 6.33 -0.93 7.86
C CYS A 49 7.76 -0.94 8.46
N ALA A 50 7.92 -1.43 9.69
CA ALA A 50 9.24 -1.62 10.29
C ALA A 50 10.07 -2.74 9.64
N ASP A 51 9.41 -3.66 8.90
CA ASP A 51 10.06 -4.73 8.14
C ASP A 51 10.34 -4.29 6.69
N PRO A 52 11.27 -4.93 5.98
CA PRO A 52 11.48 -4.63 4.56
C PRO A 52 10.23 -4.90 3.72
N HIS A 53 9.78 -3.90 2.96
CA HIS A 53 8.59 -3.94 2.11
C HIS A 53 8.85 -3.19 0.80
N ASP A 54 8.01 -3.46 -0.22
CA ASP A 54 8.20 -2.86 -1.54
C ASP A 54 7.43 -1.54 -1.68
N ASN A 55 6.21 -1.46 -1.11
CA ASN A 55 5.29 -0.35 -1.33
C ASN A 55 4.67 0.13 -0.01
N GLU A 56 4.27 1.42 0.02
CA GLU A 56 3.46 2.00 1.09
C GLU A 56 2.34 2.84 0.49
N VAL A 57 1.11 2.70 1.00
CA VAL A 57 -0.04 3.53 0.59
C VAL A 57 0.09 4.91 1.23
N TYR A 58 0.13 5.97 0.42
CA TYR A 58 0.25 7.33 0.93
C TYR A 58 -0.99 8.22 0.73
N ALA A 59 -1.89 7.86 -0.19
CA ALA A 59 -3.16 8.54 -0.37
C ALA A 59 -4.22 7.63 -0.99
N ASN A 60 -5.49 7.92 -0.69
CA ASN A 60 -6.65 7.36 -1.37
C ASN A 60 -7.49 8.51 -1.90
N SER A 61 -7.78 8.50 -3.21
CA SER A 61 -8.59 9.51 -3.89
C SER A 61 -9.79 8.86 -4.55
N THR A 62 -10.96 9.50 -4.47
CA THR A 62 -12.21 8.93 -4.99
C THR A 62 -12.65 9.65 -6.25
N MET A 63 -12.80 8.92 -7.32
CA MET A 63 -13.37 9.40 -8.57
C MET A 63 -14.88 9.60 -8.46
N SER A 64 -15.41 10.58 -9.15
CA SER A 64 -16.84 10.83 -9.25
C SER A 64 -17.45 10.24 -10.53
N GLY A 65 -18.75 10.01 -10.52
CA GLY A 65 -19.50 9.55 -11.69
C GLY A 65 -20.05 8.14 -11.52
N THR A 66 -21.12 7.87 -12.29
CA THR A 66 -21.81 6.58 -12.28
C THR A 66 -21.42 5.67 -13.44
N SER A 67 -20.97 6.26 -14.55
CA SER A 67 -20.54 5.53 -15.73
C SER A 67 -19.03 5.42 -15.78
N TRP A 68 -18.53 4.29 -16.27
CA TRP A 68 -17.10 4.07 -16.51
C TRP A 68 -16.54 5.16 -17.43
N PRO A 69 -15.52 5.93 -17.01
CA PRO A 69 -14.99 7.05 -17.81
C PRO A 69 -13.99 6.62 -18.88
N GLY A 70 -13.55 5.37 -18.85
CA GLY A 70 -12.49 4.83 -19.69
C GLY A 70 -11.12 4.88 -19.05
N VAL A 71 -10.23 3.96 -19.47
CA VAL A 71 -8.89 3.77 -18.90
C VAL A 71 -8.07 5.07 -18.88
N ALA A 72 -8.04 5.80 -20.00
CA ALA A 72 -7.25 7.04 -20.10
C ALA A 72 -7.67 8.12 -19.08
N ALA A 73 -8.99 8.24 -18.81
CA ALA A 73 -9.48 9.21 -17.82
C ALA A 73 -9.17 8.77 -16.38
N VAL A 74 -9.13 7.46 -16.12
CA VAL A 74 -8.73 6.90 -14.82
C VAL A 74 -7.25 7.14 -14.57
N GLU A 75 -6.40 6.87 -15.56
CA GLU A 75 -4.95 7.10 -15.47
C GLU A 75 -4.60 8.57 -15.30
N GLU A 76 -5.24 9.48 -16.04
CA GLU A 76 -5.05 10.93 -15.90
C GLU A 76 -5.44 11.42 -14.49
N PHE A 77 -6.59 10.94 -13.97
CA PHE A 77 -7.00 11.27 -12.61
C PHE A 77 -6.01 10.73 -11.56
N ALA A 78 -5.53 9.49 -11.75
CA ALA A 78 -4.57 8.86 -10.83
C ALA A 78 -3.25 9.61 -10.79
N ASP A 79 -2.70 9.96 -11.95
CA ASP A 79 -1.45 10.74 -12.05
C ASP A 79 -1.56 12.07 -11.31
N GLU A 80 -2.61 12.86 -11.59
CA GLU A 80 -2.83 14.17 -10.96
C GLU A 80 -3.05 14.05 -9.45
N ALA A 81 -3.89 13.10 -9.02
CA ALA A 81 -4.23 12.92 -7.61
C ALA A 81 -3.00 12.46 -6.81
N CYS A 82 -2.28 11.47 -7.31
CA CYS A 82 -1.12 10.91 -6.62
C CYS A 82 0.04 11.90 -6.59
N TYR A 83 0.31 12.60 -7.68
CA TYR A 83 1.32 13.66 -7.71
C TYR A 83 1.02 14.76 -6.67
N THR A 84 -0.23 15.21 -6.59
CA THR A 84 -0.65 16.29 -5.67
C THR A 84 -0.50 15.91 -4.20
N GLU A 85 -0.75 14.64 -3.83
CA GLU A 85 -0.68 14.16 -2.46
C GLU A 85 0.75 13.76 -2.02
N PHE A 86 1.67 13.55 -2.97
CA PHE A 86 3.02 13.03 -2.71
C PHE A 86 3.80 13.92 -1.72
N GLU A 87 3.95 15.21 -2.00
CA GLU A 87 4.69 16.14 -1.14
C GLU A 87 4.09 16.23 0.27
N ARG A 88 2.75 16.16 0.37
CA ARG A 88 2.06 16.23 1.65
C ARG A 88 2.40 15.05 2.55
N TYR A 89 2.58 13.87 1.95
CA TYR A 89 2.89 12.65 2.68
C TYR A 89 4.39 12.50 2.93
N VAL A 90 5.20 12.58 1.90
CA VAL A 90 6.66 12.35 1.95
C VAL A 90 7.42 13.51 2.61
N GLY A 91 6.92 14.74 2.44
CA GLY A 91 7.53 15.95 3.05
C GLY A 91 8.55 16.65 2.17
N ILE A 92 8.70 16.23 0.90
CA ILE A 92 9.51 16.87 -0.14
C ILE A 92 8.79 16.76 -1.48
N ALA A 93 9.03 17.72 -2.40
CA ALA A 93 8.47 17.66 -3.74
C ALA A 93 8.94 16.40 -4.47
N TYR A 94 8.06 15.84 -5.31
CA TYR A 94 8.35 14.60 -6.04
C TYR A 94 9.66 14.71 -6.85
N GLU A 95 9.89 15.84 -7.54
CA GLU A 95 11.06 16.05 -8.38
C GLU A 95 12.39 16.08 -7.62
N ASP A 96 12.34 16.32 -6.31
CA ASP A 96 13.51 16.38 -5.43
C ASP A 96 13.70 15.08 -4.62
N SER A 97 12.77 14.12 -4.77
CA SER A 97 12.76 12.86 -4.00
C SER A 97 13.53 11.75 -4.70
N LEU A 98 14.03 10.78 -3.92
CA LEU A 98 14.54 9.49 -4.40
C LEU A 98 13.45 8.41 -4.46
N LEU A 99 12.22 8.76 -4.06
CA LEU A 99 11.07 7.89 -4.14
C LEU A 99 10.32 8.11 -5.45
N GLU A 100 9.65 7.06 -5.88
CA GLU A 100 8.75 7.04 -7.04
C GLU A 100 7.32 6.80 -6.55
N PHE A 101 6.32 7.18 -7.31
CA PHE A 101 4.94 6.84 -7.00
C PHE A 101 4.28 6.05 -8.13
N GLY A 102 3.26 5.31 -7.75
CA GLY A 102 2.37 4.58 -8.64
C GLY A 102 0.98 4.53 -8.07
N TRP A 103 0.13 3.75 -8.68
CA TRP A 103 -1.26 3.63 -8.24
C TRP A 103 -1.87 2.26 -8.50
N LEU A 104 -2.86 1.93 -7.69
CA LEU A 104 -3.86 0.92 -7.98
C LEU A 104 -5.15 1.67 -8.34
N VAL A 105 -5.82 1.27 -9.41
CA VAL A 105 -6.95 1.99 -9.98
C VAL A 105 -8.16 1.07 -10.21
N PRO A 106 -9.38 1.61 -10.23
CA PRO A 106 -10.56 0.87 -10.64
C PRO A 106 -10.40 0.29 -12.05
N THR A 107 -10.94 -0.90 -12.25
CA THR A 107 -11.17 -1.49 -13.57
C THR A 107 -12.62 -1.23 -14.00
N GLU A 108 -12.94 -1.42 -15.28
CA GLU A 108 -14.34 -1.34 -15.74
C GLU A 108 -15.23 -2.35 -15.01
N ALA A 109 -14.70 -3.53 -14.70
CA ALA A 109 -15.41 -4.55 -13.95
C ALA A 109 -15.65 -4.14 -12.49
N SER A 110 -14.63 -3.71 -11.75
CA SER A 110 -14.78 -3.28 -10.35
C SER A 110 -15.68 -2.04 -10.22
N TRP A 111 -15.59 -1.11 -11.20
CA TRP A 111 -16.48 0.04 -11.29
C TRP A 111 -17.96 -0.35 -11.39
N ALA A 112 -18.28 -1.37 -12.22
CA ALA A 112 -19.65 -1.80 -12.45
C ALA A 112 -20.18 -2.75 -11.38
N GLU A 113 -19.34 -3.65 -10.85
CA GLU A 113 -19.77 -4.76 -10.01
C GLU A 113 -19.76 -4.44 -8.52
N VAL A 114 -18.75 -3.68 -8.06
CA VAL A 114 -18.56 -3.38 -6.63
C VAL A 114 -18.52 -1.88 -6.33
N ASP A 115 -18.89 -1.03 -7.30
CA ASP A 115 -18.90 0.43 -7.15
C ASP A 115 -17.56 1.03 -6.75
N ASP A 116 -16.44 0.40 -7.19
CA ASP A 116 -15.10 0.87 -6.92
C ASP A 116 -14.82 2.18 -7.65
N ARG A 117 -14.39 3.19 -6.92
CA ARG A 117 -14.06 4.54 -7.36
C ARG A 117 -12.72 5.00 -6.82
N THR A 118 -12.02 4.12 -6.10
CA THR A 118 -10.83 4.50 -5.34
C THR A 118 -9.58 4.36 -6.19
N VAL A 119 -8.82 5.43 -6.28
CA VAL A 119 -7.43 5.43 -6.71
C VAL A 119 -6.57 5.38 -5.46
N THR A 120 -5.80 4.32 -5.30
CA THR A 120 -4.86 4.12 -4.20
C THR A 120 -3.46 4.48 -4.66
N CYS A 121 -2.90 5.55 -4.11
CA CYS A 121 -1.55 6.02 -4.42
C CYS A 121 -0.53 5.28 -3.56
N ILE A 122 0.50 4.73 -4.20
CA ILE A 122 1.57 4.00 -3.56
C ILE A 122 2.91 4.67 -3.80
N VAL A 123 3.81 4.60 -2.81
CA VAL A 123 5.19 5.08 -2.91
C VAL A 123 6.15 3.91 -2.77
N TYR A 124 7.25 3.96 -3.52
CA TYR A 124 8.30 2.94 -3.52
C TYR A 124 9.66 3.57 -3.87
N ASN A 125 10.77 2.84 -3.65
CA ASN A 125 12.09 3.33 -4.05
C ASN A 125 12.26 3.34 -5.57
N LEU A 126 12.82 4.41 -6.12
CA LEU A 126 13.10 4.56 -7.56
C LEU A 126 13.97 3.41 -8.11
N ASP A 127 14.87 2.86 -7.31
CA ASP A 127 15.74 1.72 -7.69
C ASP A 127 15.10 0.35 -7.44
N LEU A 128 13.84 0.32 -7.02
CA LEU A 128 13.06 -0.88 -6.69
C LEU A 128 13.65 -1.71 -5.53
N SER A 129 14.52 -1.14 -4.72
CA SER A 129 14.95 -1.77 -3.47
C SER A 129 13.88 -1.64 -2.40
N LYS A 130 13.83 -2.62 -1.47
CA LYS A 130 12.87 -2.55 -0.37
C LYS A 130 13.12 -1.37 0.55
N MET A 131 12.05 -0.74 0.97
CA MET A 131 12.02 0.28 2.01
C MET A 131 11.96 -0.36 3.39
N THR A 132 12.33 0.39 4.42
CA THR A 132 12.17 -0.01 5.83
C THR A 132 11.78 1.22 6.64
N GLY A 133 10.70 1.11 7.41
CA GLY A 133 10.06 2.26 8.06
C GLY A 133 9.04 2.91 7.14
N SER A 134 8.14 3.74 7.69
CA SER A 134 7.19 4.52 6.89
C SER A 134 7.88 5.65 6.15
N MET A 135 7.41 5.94 4.94
CA MET A 135 7.87 7.06 4.11
C MET A 135 7.19 8.38 4.48
N GLN A 136 6.31 8.38 5.47
CA GLN A 136 5.65 9.60 5.94
C GLN A 136 6.64 10.57 6.56
N GLY A 137 6.82 11.74 5.94
CA GLY A 137 7.68 12.83 6.44
C GLY A 137 9.17 12.55 6.38
N VAL A 138 9.63 11.56 5.61
CA VAL A 138 11.07 11.23 5.50
C VAL A 138 11.89 12.30 4.76
N ALA A 139 11.28 13.03 3.82
CA ALA A 139 11.88 14.18 3.12
C ALA A 139 13.25 13.89 2.46
N PHE A 140 13.38 12.74 1.72
CA PHE A 140 14.59 12.40 0.96
C PHE A 140 14.32 11.92 -0.46
#